data_9acc34242f95984ca6a99602d8f6bc0f
#
_entry.id   9acc34242f95984ca6a99602d8f6bc0f
#
_cell.length_a   1.000
_cell.length_b   1.000
_cell.length_c   1.000
_cell.angle_alpha   90.00
_cell.angle_beta   90.00
_cell.angle_gamma   90.00
#
_symmetry.space_group_name_H-M   'P 1'
#
loop_
_entity.id
_entity.type
_entity.pdbx_description
1 polymer ?
#
loop_
_entity_poly.entity_id
_entity_poly.type
_entity_poly.pdbx_seq_one_letter_code
_entity_poly.pdbx_strand_id
1 'polypeptide(L)'
;CFEQYLVPVDGQADILVSGIPYISPYNVNAYLNPLLVQVMAQGYLFNMYRGQPLVKKGGTIIITHPCSDRFDHDQHAPYVEFVHRLLPETREAMVLHKKYEAEFAANPAYLAMFRKGHAYHPAHPFFMWYWGEAGRQWVGRVIVVGADNEYIPRLLGYETARSMHEALEMAKDTAPANPAISCFHLPPIVMADMAMPKAA
;
A
#
# COMPACT_ATOMS: atom_id res chain seq x y z
N CYS A 1 10.13 11.04 19.77
CA CYS A 1 9.11 10.96 18.70
C CYS A 1 8.08 9.86 18.99
N PHE A 2 8.49 8.61 19.26
CA PHE A 2 7.55 7.50 19.51
C PHE A 2 6.53 7.80 20.60
N GLU A 3 6.99 8.20 21.80
CA GLU A 3 6.13 8.52 22.95
C GLU A 3 5.14 9.67 22.67
N GLN A 4 5.47 10.56 21.74
CA GLN A 4 4.66 11.73 21.40
C GLN A 4 3.56 11.43 20.39
N TYR A 5 3.82 10.49 19.46
CA TYR A 5 2.94 10.22 18.30
C TYR A 5 2.28 8.84 18.38
N LEU A 6 2.62 8.05 19.38
CA LEU A 6 2.07 6.73 19.55
C LEU A 6 0.61 6.81 20.01
N VAL A 7 -0.25 6.10 19.30
CA VAL A 7 -1.69 6.03 19.58
C VAL A 7 -2.01 4.67 20.18
N PRO A 8 -2.53 4.58 21.41
CA PRO A 8 -3.01 3.32 21.97
C PRO A 8 -4.26 2.87 21.23
N VAL A 9 -4.31 1.58 20.86
CA VAL A 9 -5.44 0.96 20.15
C VAL A 9 -5.81 -0.35 20.83
N ASP A 10 -7.09 -0.53 21.15
CA ASP A 10 -7.60 -1.75 21.78
C ASP A 10 -7.84 -2.86 20.74
N GLY A 11 -6.86 -3.76 20.62
CA GLY A 11 -6.96 -4.93 19.74
C GLY A 11 -6.92 -4.64 18.25
N GLN A 12 -6.98 -5.69 17.46
CA GLN A 12 -6.99 -5.62 16.00
C GLN A 12 -8.41 -5.53 15.44
N ALA A 13 -8.58 -4.78 14.37
CA ALA A 13 -9.84 -4.71 13.62
C ALA A 13 -10.01 -5.91 12.69
N ASP A 14 -11.26 -6.28 12.40
CA ASP A 14 -11.62 -7.18 11.30
C ASP A 14 -11.61 -6.40 9.97
N ILE A 15 -12.03 -5.13 10.02
CA ILE A 15 -12.08 -4.21 8.88
C ILE A 15 -11.40 -2.90 9.28
N LEU A 16 -10.41 -2.48 8.51
CA LEU A 16 -9.73 -1.21 8.67
C LEU A 16 -10.13 -0.27 7.53
N VAL A 17 -10.60 0.93 7.85
CA VAL A 17 -11.00 1.95 6.87
C VAL A 17 -10.07 3.15 6.97
N SER A 18 -9.54 3.63 5.84
CA SER A 18 -8.70 4.83 5.81
C SER A 18 -8.73 5.55 4.47
N GLY A 19 -8.56 6.87 4.50
CA GLY A 19 -8.25 7.67 3.32
C GLY A 19 -6.76 7.66 3.03
N ILE A 20 -6.37 7.40 1.78
CA ILE A 20 -4.98 7.57 1.34
C ILE A 20 -4.77 9.00 0.89
N PRO A 21 -3.82 9.76 1.48
CA PRO A 21 -3.53 11.13 1.07
C PRO A 21 -2.84 11.17 -0.29
N TYR A 22 -2.85 12.33 -0.94
CA TYR A 22 -2.16 12.53 -2.22
C TYR A 22 -0.65 12.76 -2.07
N ILE A 23 -0.14 12.72 -0.84
CA ILE A 23 1.27 12.93 -0.55
C ILE A 23 1.82 11.80 0.32
N SER A 24 3.06 11.42 0.04
CA SER A 24 3.86 10.50 0.83
C SER A 24 5.30 11.02 0.93
N PRO A 25 6.17 10.41 1.73
CA PRO A 25 7.59 10.76 1.76
C PRO A 25 8.31 10.62 0.40
N TYR A 26 7.72 9.92 -0.58
CA TYR A 26 8.36 9.56 -1.85
C TYR A 26 7.79 10.27 -3.07
N ASN A 27 6.91 11.25 -2.90
CA ASN A 27 6.32 12.00 -4.02
C ASN A 27 6.19 13.50 -3.73
N VAL A 28 7.17 14.09 -3.07
CA VAL A 28 7.20 15.53 -2.84
C VAL A 28 7.21 16.26 -4.18
N ASN A 29 6.20 17.11 -4.42
CA ASN A 29 5.95 17.80 -5.68
C ASN A 29 5.65 16.89 -6.90
N ALA A 30 5.27 15.64 -6.67
CA ALA A 30 4.92 14.67 -7.70
C ALA A 30 3.56 14.03 -7.43
N TYR A 31 3.03 13.25 -8.38
CA TYR A 31 1.80 12.48 -8.17
C TYR A 31 2.05 11.27 -7.26
N LEU A 32 1.08 10.96 -6.40
CA LEU A 32 1.08 9.68 -5.69
C LEU A 32 0.73 8.58 -6.69
N ASN A 33 1.75 7.91 -7.21
CA ASN A 33 1.59 6.85 -8.20
C ASN A 33 1.07 5.55 -7.57
N PRO A 34 0.61 4.56 -8.35
CA PRO A 34 0.03 3.32 -7.85
C PRO A 34 0.87 2.55 -6.83
N LEU A 35 2.20 2.48 -7.01
CA LEU A 35 3.07 1.79 -6.05
C LEU A 35 3.09 2.48 -4.70
N LEU A 36 3.02 3.81 -4.69
CA LEU A 36 3.00 4.58 -3.44
C LEU A 36 1.64 4.45 -2.74
N VAL A 37 0.54 4.30 -3.48
CA VAL A 37 -0.76 3.93 -2.89
C VAL A 37 -0.64 2.59 -2.15
N GLN A 38 0.01 1.60 -2.76
CA GLN A 38 0.24 0.30 -2.14
C GLN A 38 1.11 0.40 -0.87
N VAL A 39 2.17 1.21 -0.89
CA VAL A 39 3.01 1.47 0.29
C VAL A 39 2.18 2.08 1.43
N MET A 40 1.33 3.05 1.11
CA MET A 40 0.48 3.70 2.11
C MET A 40 -0.54 2.72 2.69
N ALA A 41 -1.17 1.88 1.86
CA ALA A 41 -2.20 0.94 2.29
C ALA A 41 -1.62 -0.26 3.06
N GLN A 42 -0.62 -0.94 2.51
CA GLN A 42 -0.12 -2.21 3.05
C GLN A 42 1.22 -2.10 3.79
N GLY A 43 1.94 -1.00 3.63
CA GLY A 43 3.11 -0.69 4.44
C GLY A 43 2.73 0.06 5.70
N TYR A 44 2.26 1.28 5.57
CA TYR A 44 2.00 2.17 6.71
C TYR A 44 0.74 1.80 7.50
N LEU A 45 -0.39 1.54 6.86
CA LEU A 45 -1.62 1.08 7.55
C LEU A 45 -1.45 -0.28 8.20
N PHE A 46 -0.49 -1.08 7.73
CA PHE A 46 -0.13 -2.33 8.37
C PHE A 46 0.64 -2.15 9.68
N ASN A 47 0.91 -0.90 10.09
CA ASN A 47 1.62 -0.56 11.34
C ASN A 47 3.06 -1.13 11.37
N MET A 48 3.76 -1.08 10.26
CA MET A 48 5.07 -1.70 10.09
C MET A 48 6.13 -1.19 11.09
N TYR A 49 6.03 0.07 11.53
CA TYR A 49 6.98 0.64 12.50
C TYR A 49 6.89 0.00 13.88
N ARG A 50 5.77 -0.63 14.22
CA ARG A 50 5.56 -1.33 15.49
C ARG A 50 5.63 -2.84 15.34
N GLY A 51 5.59 -3.36 14.13
CA GLY A 51 5.56 -4.80 13.83
C GLY A 51 4.28 -5.50 14.28
N GLN A 52 3.23 -4.73 14.61
CA GLN A 52 1.94 -5.25 15.06
C GLN A 52 0.85 -4.76 14.10
N PRO A 53 0.27 -5.63 13.27
CA PRO A 53 -0.77 -5.25 12.31
C PRO A 53 -2.01 -4.68 13.00
N LEU A 54 -2.58 -3.62 12.41
CA LEU A 54 -3.83 -3.01 12.88
C LEU A 54 -5.06 -3.86 12.55
N VAL A 55 -4.94 -4.72 11.56
CA VAL A 55 -6.00 -5.61 11.09
C VAL A 55 -5.64 -7.06 11.42
N LYS A 56 -6.62 -7.86 11.77
CA LYS A 56 -6.47 -9.30 12.00
C LYS A 56 -5.97 -10.00 10.74
N LYS A 57 -5.30 -11.14 10.91
CA LYS A 57 -4.87 -11.96 9.78
C LYS A 57 -6.09 -12.38 8.95
N GLY A 58 -6.02 -12.17 7.64
CA GLY A 58 -7.13 -12.41 6.71
C GLY A 58 -8.21 -11.32 6.72
N GLY A 59 -8.08 -10.27 7.54
CA GLY A 59 -9.04 -9.17 7.58
C GLY A 59 -8.97 -8.26 6.35
N THR A 60 -9.85 -7.28 6.30
CA THR A 60 -10.05 -6.40 5.14
C THR A 60 -9.54 -4.99 5.41
N ILE A 61 -8.81 -4.41 4.44
CA ILE A 61 -8.49 -2.98 4.40
C ILE A 61 -9.37 -2.32 3.33
N ILE A 62 -10.13 -1.29 3.70
CA ILE A 62 -10.87 -0.44 2.78
C ILE A 62 -10.15 0.91 2.70
N ILE A 63 -9.75 1.32 1.51
CA ILE A 63 -9.11 2.60 1.26
C ILE A 63 -9.96 3.47 0.35
N THR A 64 -9.93 4.80 0.58
CA THR A 64 -10.52 5.77 -0.33
C THR A 64 -9.41 6.49 -1.09
N HIS A 65 -9.31 6.28 -2.40
CA HIS A 65 -8.35 6.92 -3.27
C HIS A 65 -8.71 6.70 -4.75
N PRO A 66 -8.48 7.66 -5.67
CA PRO A 66 -8.73 7.47 -7.10
C PRO A 66 -7.86 6.40 -7.77
N CYS A 67 -6.74 6.02 -7.20
CA CYS A 67 -5.80 5.04 -7.77
C CYS A 67 -5.51 5.33 -9.25
N SER A 68 -5.31 6.62 -9.57
CA SER A 68 -5.11 7.08 -10.94
C SER A 68 -3.85 6.47 -11.55
N ASP A 69 -3.90 6.15 -12.83
CA ASP A 69 -2.73 5.76 -13.62
C ASP A 69 -1.89 6.99 -13.99
N ARG A 70 -1.28 7.59 -12.97
CA ARG A 70 -0.51 8.83 -13.09
C ARG A 70 0.84 8.69 -12.42
N PHE A 71 1.87 9.10 -13.17
CA PHE A 71 3.26 9.08 -12.73
C PHE A 71 3.94 10.41 -13.04
N ASP A 72 4.90 10.77 -12.22
CA ASP A 72 5.88 11.79 -12.53
C ASP A 72 7.03 11.12 -13.29
N HIS A 73 7.18 11.44 -14.57
CA HIS A 73 8.17 10.79 -15.43
C HIS A 73 9.61 11.24 -15.15
N ASP A 74 9.80 12.40 -14.49
CA ASP A 74 11.12 12.87 -14.12
C ASP A 74 11.65 12.19 -12.84
N GLN A 75 10.76 11.96 -11.88
CA GLN A 75 11.13 11.33 -10.60
C GLN A 75 10.94 9.82 -10.60
N HIS A 76 9.88 9.31 -11.25
CA HIS A 76 9.38 7.95 -11.11
C HIS A 76 9.34 7.16 -12.43
N ALA A 77 10.17 7.48 -13.43
CA ALA A 77 10.16 6.76 -14.71
C ALA A 77 10.22 5.22 -14.57
N PRO A 78 11.08 4.63 -13.71
CA PRO A 78 11.13 3.17 -13.52
C PRO A 78 9.83 2.58 -12.95
N TYR A 79 9.01 3.37 -12.27
CA TYR A 79 7.74 2.91 -11.70
C TYR A 79 6.69 2.64 -12.77
N VAL A 80 6.69 3.42 -13.85
CA VAL A 80 5.80 3.21 -15.00
C VAL A 80 6.01 1.81 -15.56
N GLU A 81 7.26 1.47 -15.85
CA GLU A 81 7.62 0.16 -16.37
C GLU A 81 7.34 -0.95 -15.37
N PHE A 82 7.62 -0.75 -14.09
CA PHE A 82 7.33 -1.71 -13.04
C PHE A 82 5.83 -2.05 -12.99
N VAL A 83 4.96 -1.03 -12.98
CA VAL A 83 3.51 -1.23 -12.87
C VAL A 83 2.94 -1.87 -14.15
N HIS A 84 3.33 -1.39 -15.33
CA HIS A 84 2.69 -1.81 -16.59
C HIS A 84 3.33 -3.03 -17.25
N ARG A 85 4.60 -3.32 -16.98
CA ARG A 85 5.29 -4.50 -17.55
C ARG A 85 5.37 -5.65 -16.54
N LEU A 86 5.72 -5.38 -15.27
CA LEU A 86 6.03 -6.44 -14.33
C LEU A 86 4.82 -6.93 -13.55
N LEU A 87 3.97 -6.05 -13.02
CA LEU A 87 2.81 -6.45 -12.22
C LEU A 87 1.76 -7.28 -12.99
N PRO A 88 1.54 -7.09 -14.32
CA PRO A 88 0.72 -8.01 -15.10
C PRO A 88 1.27 -9.43 -15.17
N GLU A 89 2.58 -9.61 -15.08
CA GLU A 89 3.23 -10.92 -15.12
C GLU A 89 3.22 -11.59 -13.75
N THR A 90 3.63 -10.86 -12.71
CA THR A 90 3.70 -11.40 -11.35
C THR A 90 3.65 -10.31 -10.29
N ARG A 91 3.07 -10.65 -9.15
CA ARG A 91 3.07 -9.83 -7.92
C ARG A 91 3.98 -10.42 -6.84
N GLU A 92 4.57 -11.57 -7.09
CA GLU A 92 5.44 -12.27 -6.16
C GLU A 92 6.79 -11.54 -6.01
N ALA A 93 7.06 -10.98 -4.82
CA ALA A 93 8.25 -10.16 -4.55
C ALA A 93 9.55 -10.88 -4.89
N MET A 94 9.67 -12.17 -4.55
CA MET A 94 10.88 -12.95 -4.82
C MET A 94 11.08 -13.27 -6.30
N VAL A 95 10.00 -13.38 -7.09
CA VAL A 95 10.09 -13.54 -8.54
C VAL A 95 10.54 -12.24 -9.17
N LEU A 96 9.93 -11.11 -8.78
CA LEU A 96 10.32 -9.77 -9.23
C LEU A 96 11.80 -9.49 -8.93
N HIS A 97 12.25 -9.77 -7.70
CA HIS A 97 13.65 -9.61 -7.29
C HIS A 97 14.60 -10.39 -8.21
N LYS A 98 14.40 -11.69 -8.33
CA LYS A 98 15.31 -12.58 -9.06
C LYS A 98 15.36 -12.31 -10.56
N LYS A 99 14.21 -11.91 -11.14
CA LYS A 99 14.06 -11.81 -12.60
C LYS A 99 14.38 -10.42 -13.14
N TYR A 100 14.06 -9.37 -12.40
CA TYR A 100 14.02 -8.01 -12.96
C TYR A 100 14.83 -6.94 -12.21
N GLU A 101 15.06 -7.09 -10.91
CA GLU A 101 15.67 -6.01 -10.12
C GLU A 101 17.07 -5.64 -10.62
N ALA A 102 17.90 -6.63 -10.96
CA ALA A 102 19.25 -6.39 -11.49
C ALA A 102 19.21 -5.69 -12.86
N GLU A 103 18.25 -6.04 -13.73
CA GLU A 103 18.02 -5.38 -15.03
C GLU A 103 17.73 -3.89 -14.84
N PHE A 104 16.78 -3.57 -13.94
CA PHE A 104 16.42 -2.18 -13.64
C PHE A 104 17.60 -1.42 -13.01
N ALA A 105 18.24 -2.01 -12.01
CA ALA A 105 19.37 -1.40 -11.32
C ALA A 105 20.54 -1.05 -12.24
N ALA A 106 20.73 -1.84 -13.31
CA ALA A 106 21.78 -1.64 -14.29
C ALA A 106 21.36 -0.79 -15.50
N ASN A 107 20.08 -0.38 -15.62
CA ASN A 107 19.57 0.36 -16.76
C ASN A 107 20.27 1.74 -16.89
N PRO A 108 21.03 1.99 -17.96
CA PRO A 108 21.86 3.20 -18.05
C PRO A 108 21.02 4.47 -18.20
N ALA A 109 19.82 4.42 -18.79
CA ALA A 109 18.94 5.57 -18.90
C ALA A 109 18.40 5.97 -17.53
N TYR A 110 17.90 5.02 -16.75
CA TYR A 110 17.40 5.28 -15.40
C TYR A 110 18.52 5.72 -14.43
N LEU A 111 19.71 5.13 -14.56
CA LEU A 111 20.89 5.58 -13.80
C LEU A 111 21.30 7.01 -14.15
N ALA A 112 21.20 7.41 -15.42
CA ALA A 112 21.48 8.78 -15.84
C ALA A 112 20.45 9.76 -15.23
N MET A 113 19.17 9.42 -15.20
CA MET A 113 18.13 10.23 -14.56
C MET A 113 18.37 10.38 -13.05
N PHE A 114 18.75 9.30 -12.37
CA PHE A 114 19.10 9.31 -10.94
C PHE A 114 20.34 10.17 -10.64
N ARG A 115 21.41 10.03 -11.44
CA ARG A 115 22.67 10.71 -11.19
C ARG A 115 22.71 12.19 -11.60
N LYS A 116 21.91 12.57 -12.59
CA LYS A 116 21.95 13.91 -13.20
C LYS A 116 20.67 14.71 -13.00
N GLY A 117 19.63 14.11 -12.52
CA GLY A 117 18.32 14.71 -12.29
C GLY A 117 17.82 14.48 -10.86
N HIS A 118 16.51 14.41 -10.72
CA HIS A 118 15.82 14.24 -9.44
C HIS A 118 15.09 12.89 -9.34
N ALA A 119 15.38 11.95 -10.26
CA ALA A 119 14.74 10.64 -10.24
C ALA A 119 15.21 9.79 -9.05
N TYR A 120 14.33 8.95 -8.55
CA TYR A 120 14.70 7.89 -7.62
C TYR A 120 15.58 6.85 -8.30
N HIS A 121 16.34 6.11 -7.51
CA HIS A 121 17.18 5.01 -8.01
C HIS A 121 16.32 3.99 -8.79
N PRO A 122 16.81 3.41 -9.90
CA PRO A 122 16.02 2.47 -10.71
C PRO A 122 15.48 1.24 -9.98
N ALA A 123 16.12 0.78 -8.91
CA ALA A 123 15.60 -0.29 -8.07
C ALA A 123 14.54 0.16 -7.05
N HIS A 124 14.27 1.47 -6.91
CA HIS A 124 13.38 1.99 -5.88
C HIS A 124 11.93 1.46 -5.99
N PRO A 125 11.31 1.27 -7.19
CA PRO A 125 9.98 0.66 -7.29
C PRO A 125 9.91 -0.75 -6.69
N PHE A 126 10.99 -1.54 -6.77
CA PHE A 126 11.06 -2.86 -6.13
C PHE A 126 11.01 -2.73 -4.60
N PHE A 127 11.79 -1.81 -4.02
CA PHE A 127 11.75 -1.59 -2.56
C PHE A 127 10.38 -1.10 -2.10
N MET A 128 9.72 -0.25 -2.87
CA MET A 128 8.35 0.16 -2.57
C MET A 128 7.38 -1.02 -2.64
N TRP A 129 7.55 -1.93 -3.58
CA TRP A 129 6.75 -3.15 -3.64
C TRP A 129 7.01 -4.09 -2.45
N TYR A 130 8.29 -4.31 -2.10
CA TYR A 130 8.67 -5.17 -0.97
C TYR A 130 8.19 -4.62 0.37
N TRP A 131 8.12 -3.30 0.50
CA TRP A 131 7.60 -2.65 1.71
C TRP A 131 6.19 -3.08 2.08
N GLY A 132 5.34 -3.36 1.12
CA GLY A 132 3.99 -3.86 1.35
C GLY A 132 3.87 -5.38 1.47
N GLU A 133 4.98 -6.15 1.36
CA GLU A 133 4.91 -7.61 1.29
C GLU A 133 4.31 -8.25 2.54
N ALA A 134 4.72 -7.80 3.73
CA ALA A 134 4.15 -8.29 4.98
C ALA A 134 2.63 -8.04 5.04
N GLY A 135 2.18 -6.86 4.57
CA GLY A 135 0.76 -6.54 4.46
C GLY A 135 0.03 -7.44 3.47
N ARG A 136 0.61 -7.70 2.30
CA ARG A 136 0.00 -8.61 1.29
C ARG A 136 -0.15 -10.03 1.77
N GLN A 137 0.81 -10.53 2.54
CA GLN A 137 0.76 -11.90 3.09
C GLN A 137 -0.18 -12.03 4.29
N TRP A 138 -0.48 -10.93 4.96
CA TRP A 138 -1.31 -10.92 6.17
C TRP A 138 -2.77 -10.60 5.89
N VAL A 139 -3.03 -9.57 5.09
CA VAL A 139 -4.36 -9.04 4.79
C VAL A 139 -5.07 -9.95 3.79
N GLY A 140 -6.33 -10.27 4.06
CA GLY A 140 -7.14 -11.10 3.16
C GLY A 140 -7.55 -10.38 1.87
N ARG A 141 -7.92 -9.11 1.98
CA ARG A 141 -8.35 -8.28 0.84
C ARG A 141 -8.12 -6.79 1.09
N VAL A 142 -7.90 -6.07 0.00
CA VAL A 142 -7.91 -4.60 -0.03
C VAL A 142 -8.98 -4.15 -1.01
N ILE A 143 -9.88 -3.27 -0.56
CA ILE A 143 -10.99 -2.73 -1.38
C ILE A 143 -10.76 -1.23 -1.54
N VAL A 144 -10.78 -0.75 -2.77
CA VAL A 144 -10.61 0.66 -3.12
C VAL A 144 -11.97 1.28 -3.42
N VAL A 145 -12.31 2.34 -2.70
CA VAL A 145 -13.50 3.15 -2.97
C VAL A 145 -13.09 4.44 -3.67
N GLY A 146 -13.76 4.77 -4.76
CA GLY A 146 -13.51 5.99 -5.53
C GLY A 146 -12.36 5.87 -6.53
N ALA A 147 -11.99 4.66 -6.94
CA ALA A 147 -11.03 4.44 -8.01
C ALA A 147 -11.53 5.02 -9.34
N ASP A 148 -10.63 5.67 -10.11
CA ASP A 148 -10.94 6.18 -11.45
C ASP A 148 -11.37 5.07 -12.42
N ASN A 149 -10.79 3.88 -12.25
CA ASN A 149 -11.11 2.66 -12.99
C ASN A 149 -10.62 1.43 -12.20
N GLU A 150 -10.93 0.24 -12.68
CA GLU A 150 -10.54 -1.02 -12.04
C GLU A 150 -9.15 -1.52 -12.43
N TYR A 151 -8.52 -0.95 -13.47
CA TYR A 151 -7.29 -1.47 -14.04
C TYR A 151 -6.12 -1.41 -13.04
N ILE A 152 -5.85 -0.23 -12.48
CA ILE A 152 -4.76 -0.05 -11.51
C ILE A 152 -5.00 -0.83 -10.21
N PRO A 153 -6.17 -0.76 -9.54
CA PRO A 153 -6.45 -1.62 -8.39
C PRO A 153 -6.20 -3.10 -8.67
N ARG A 154 -6.65 -3.60 -9.82
CA ARG A 154 -6.45 -5.01 -10.21
C ARG A 154 -4.97 -5.38 -10.37
N LEU A 155 -4.14 -4.50 -10.93
CA LEU A 155 -2.68 -4.71 -11.01
C LEU A 155 -2.05 -4.83 -9.63
N LEU A 156 -2.52 -4.03 -8.66
CA LEU A 156 -2.06 -4.09 -7.27
C LEU A 156 -2.59 -5.32 -6.51
N GLY A 157 -3.56 -6.04 -7.07
CA GLY A 157 -4.25 -7.15 -6.41
C GLY A 157 -5.40 -6.70 -5.52
N TYR A 158 -5.97 -5.53 -5.80
CA TYR A 158 -7.07 -4.93 -5.05
C TYR A 158 -8.40 -5.08 -5.78
N GLU A 159 -9.46 -5.06 -5.01
CA GLU A 159 -10.85 -4.98 -5.48
C GLU A 159 -11.30 -3.52 -5.48
N THR A 160 -12.40 -3.23 -6.18
CA THR A 160 -12.99 -1.89 -6.22
C THR A 160 -14.45 -1.92 -5.78
N ALA A 161 -14.88 -0.84 -5.15
CA ALA A 161 -16.27 -0.60 -4.82
C ALA A 161 -16.68 0.83 -5.21
N ARG A 162 -17.92 1.00 -5.65
CA ARG A 162 -18.47 2.30 -6.07
C ARG A 162 -18.80 3.22 -4.90
N SER A 163 -18.98 2.65 -3.72
CA SER A 163 -19.30 3.37 -2.51
C SER A 163 -18.76 2.69 -1.26
N MET A 164 -18.64 3.42 -0.16
CA MET A 164 -18.29 2.85 1.13
C MET A 164 -19.30 1.79 1.60
N HIS A 165 -20.57 1.98 1.31
CA HIS A 165 -21.60 0.98 1.62
C HIS A 165 -21.31 -0.34 0.90
N GLU A 166 -21.06 -0.30 -0.42
CA GLU A 166 -20.71 -1.49 -1.19
C GLU A 166 -19.42 -2.16 -0.67
N ALA A 167 -18.39 -1.38 -0.36
CA ALA A 167 -17.14 -1.90 0.20
C ALA A 167 -17.35 -2.61 1.55
N LEU A 168 -18.19 -2.06 2.41
CA LEU A 168 -18.54 -2.69 3.68
C LEU A 168 -19.37 -3.97 3.49
N GLU A 169 -20.31 -3.99 2.53
CA GLU A 169 -21.04 -5.23 2.19
C GLU A 169 -20.07 -6.30 1.66
N MET A 170 -19.17 -5.94 0.74
CA MET A 170 -18.14 -6.86 0.25
C MET A 170 -17.24 -7.39 1.38
N ALA A 171 -16.89 -6.55 2.35
CA ALA A 171 -16.04 -6.95 3.48
C ALA A 171 -16.74 -7.96 4.41
N LYS A 172 -18.07 -7.97 4.48
CA LYS A 172 -18.85 -8.93 5.27
C LYS A 172 -18.69 -10.38 4.82
N ASP A 173 -18.35 -10.61 3.55
CA ASP A 173 -18.15 -11.96 3.02
C ASP A 173 -17.05 -12.73 3.75
N THR A 174 -16.07 -12.01 4.32
CA THR A 174 -14.91 -12.58 5.01
C THR A 174 -14.82 -12.19 6.48
N ALA A 175 -15.66 -11.28 6.93
CA ALA A 175 -15.69 -10.81 8.31
C ALA A 175 -16.67 -11.61 9.19
N PRO A 176 -16.50 -11.65 10.51
CA PRO A 176 -17.49 -12.22 11.42
C PRO A 176 -18.80 -11.44 11.40
N ALA A 177 -19.89 -12.02 11.92
CA ALA A 177 -21.23 -11.41 11.92
C ALA A 177 -21.28 -10.01 12.57
N ASN A 178 -20.45 -9.77 13.58
CA ASN A 178 -20.28 -8.48 14.25
C ASN A 178 -18.80 -8.06 14.17
N PRO A 179 -18.35 -7.49 13.04
CA PRO A 179 -16.94 -7.17 12.85
C PRO A 179 -16.52 -5.96 13.68
N ALA A 180 -15.31 -6.01 14.24
CA ALA A 180 -14.65 -4.82 14.76
C ALA A 180 -14.17 -3.97 13.58
N ILE A 181 -14.68 -2.75 13.46
CA ILE A 181 -14.31 -1.81 12.40
C ILE A 181 -13.54 -0.65 13.01
N SER A 182 -12.32 -0.42 12.52
CA SER A 182 -11.53 0.77 12.86
C SER A 182 -11.49 1.72 11.68
N CYS A 183 -11.82 2.99 11.92
CA CYS A 183 -11.77 4.03 10.91
C CYS A 183 -10.71 5.07 11.28
N PHE A 184 -9.69 5.22 10.45
CA PHE A 184 -8.63 6.19 10.64
C PHE A 184 -8.99 7.52 9.97
N HIS A 185 -9.13 8.57 10.78
CA HIS A 185 -9.36 9.95 10.32
C HIS A 185 -8.08 10.69 10.00
N LEU A 186 -6.93 10.09 10.27
CA LEU A 186 -5.60 10.66 10.03
C LEU A 186 -4.92 9.97 8.84
N PRO A 187 -3.89 10.59 8.26
CA PRO A 187 -3.05 9.95 7.26
C PRO A 187 -2.50 8.60 7.75
N PRO A 188 -2.29 7.62 6.87
CA PRO A 188 -1.96 6.24 7.23
C PRO A 188 -0.56 6.05 7.84
N ILE A 189 0.27 7.09 7.94
CA ILE A 189 1.55 7.03 8.65
C ILE A 189 1.24 7.09 10.15
N VAL A 190 0.88 5.95 10.71
CA VAL A 190 0.52 5.82 12.12
C VAL A 190 1.53 4.93 12.86
N MET A 191 1.72 5.25 14.14
CA MET A 191 2.37 4.38 15.09
C MET A 191 1.33 4.00 16.15
N ALA A 192 0.66 2.89 15.94
CA ALA A 192 -0.34 2.39 16.87
C ALA A 192 0.31 1.39 17.83
N ASP A 193 0.07 1.58 19.10
CA ASP A 193 0.45 0.64 20.16
C ASP A 193 -0.77 -0.22 20.51
N MET A 194 -0.68 -1.48 20.11
CA MET A 194 -1.80 -2.41 20.21
C MET A 194 -1.80 -3.08 21.57
N ALA A 195 -2.84 -2.88 22.36
CA ALA A 195 -3.10 -3.73 23.52
C ALA A 195 -3.50 -5.13 23.03
N MET A 196 -2.52 -6.03 22.92
CA MET A 196 -2.83 -7.43 22.59
C MET A 196 -3.58 -8.07 23.75
N PRO A 197 -4.63 -8.88 23.49
CA PRO A 197 -5.27 -9.66 24.54
C PRO A 197 -4.19 -10.45 25.28
N LYS A 198 -4.19 -10.38 26.60
CA LYS A 198 -3.33 -11.26 27.40
C LYS A 198 -3.68 -12.69 26.99
N ALA A 199 -2.67 -13.45 26.56
CA ALA A 199 -2.85 -14.87 26.30
C ALA A 199 -3.49 -15.50 27.56
N ALA A 200 -4.66 -16.14 27.35
CA ALA A 200 -5.38 -16.83 28.42
C ALA A 200 -4.62 -18.11 28.82
#